data_235e62d9738b902553c5ab74851e35bf
#
_entry.id   235e62d9738b902553c5ab74851e35bf
#
_cell.length_a   1.000
_cell.length_b   1.000
_cell.length_c   1.000
_cell.angle_alpha   90.00
_cell.angle_beta   90.00
_cell.angle_gamma   90.00
#
_symmetry.space_group_name_H-M   'P 1'
#
loop_
_entity.id
_entity.type
_entity.pdbx_description
1 polymer ?
#
loop_
_entity_poly.entity_id
_entity_poly.type
_entity_poly.pdbx_seq_one_letter_code
_entity_poly.pdbx_strand_id
1 'polypeptide(L)'
;KYTQSNSVCYVKDGQAIGIGAGQQSRVHCTRLAGGKADIWWLRQNPKVLALPFKDSIRRPDRDNTIDVYISDDYEDVLADGVWENFFTEKPEPLTREEKKAWVAQLKDVALGSDAFFPFGDNIERAHRSGVQYIAQAGGSIRDDNVIETCDKYGIAMAFTGLRLFHH
;
A
#
# COMPACT_ATOMS: atom_id res chain seq x y z
N LYS A 1 9.65 -8.93 15.30
CA LYS A 1 10.12 -9.12 16.69
C LYS A 1 10.38 -7.79 17.38
N TYR A 2 10.90 -6.80 16.64
CA TYR A 2 11.30 -5.50 17.20
C TYR A 2 10.39 -4.35 16.76
N THR A 3 9.42 -4.62 15.89
CA THR A 3 8.50 -3.61 15.38
C THR A 3 7.33 -3.45 16.33
N GLN A 4 7.11 -2.23 16.76
CA GLN A 4 6.03 -1.90 17.69
C GLN A 4 4.65 -2.15 17.07
N SER A 5 3.78 -2.76 17.86
CA SER A 5 2.40 -3.08 17.48
C SER A 5 1.48 -1.84 17.41
N ASN A 6 0.40 -1.88 16.70
CA ASN A 6 0.05 -2.88 15.69
C ASN A 6 0.97 -2.77 14.50
N SER A 7 1.43 -3.89 13.95
CA SER A 7 2.25 -3.87 12.75
C SER A 7 1.76 -4.86 11.69
N VAL A 8 1.80 -4.41 10.44
CA VAL A 8 1.41 -5.17 9.24
C VAL A 8 2.41 -4.88 8.13
N CYS A 9 2.79 -5.89 7.39
CA CYS A 9 3.73 -5.79 6.27
C CYS A 9 3.14 -6.44 5.02
N TYR A 10 3.14 -5.70 3.91
CA TYR A 10 2.85 -6.22 2.57
C TYR A 10 4.17 -6.53 1.88
N VAL A 11 4.26 -7.71 1.30
CA VAL A 11 5.48 -8.24 0.69
C VAL A 11 5.19 -8.73 -0.72
N LYS A 12 6.06 -8.41 -1.67
CA LYS A 12 6.04 -8.94 -3.03
C LYS A 12 7.46 -9.26 -3.48
N ASP A 13 7.63 -10.46 -4.04
CA ASP A 13 8.91 -10.93 -4.60
C ASP A 13 10.10 -10.74 -3.63
N GLY A 14 9.88 -11.03 -2.34
CA GLY A 14 10.90 -10.90 -1.28
C GLY A 14 11.14 -9.48 -0.79
N GLN A 15 10.41 -8.49 -1.29
CA GLN A 15 10.51 -7.08 -0.90
C GLN A 15 9.30 -6.65 -0.06
N ALA A 16 9.56 -5.98 1.06
CA ALA A 16 8.53 -5.26 1.79
C ALA A 16 8.09 -4.01 0.99
N ILE A 17 6.86 -4.01 0.49
CA ILE A 17 6.33 -2.93 -0.35
C ILE A 17 5.45 -1.95 0.40
N GLY A 18 5.00 -2.32 1.61
CA GLY A 18 4.23 -1.43 2.47
C GLY A 18 4.27 -1.91 3.92
N ILE A 19 4.63 -1.03 4.84
CA ILE A 19 4.73 -1.32 6.27
C ILE A 19 3.92 -0.30 7.06
N GLY A 20 3.05 -0.78 7.93
CA GLY A 20 2.42 -0.02 9.00
C GLY A 20 2.92 -0.54 10.34
N ALA A 21 3.29 0.35 11.25
CA ALA A 21 3.80 0.00 12.56
C ALA A 21 3.37 1.03 13.61
N GLY A 22 3.33 0.63 14.88
CA GLY A 22 3.00 1.50 16.00
C GLY A 22 1.57 2.06 15.95
N GLN A 23 0.66 1.41 15.22
CA GLN A 23 -0.70 1.89 15.05
C GLN A 23 -1.61 1.40 16.18
N GLN A 24 -2.54 2.25 16.60
CA GLN A 24 -3.49 1.96 17.69
C GLN A 24 -4.63 1.02 17.26
N SER A 25 -4.85 0.87 15.95
CA SER A 25 -5.91 0.04 15.40
C SER A 25 -5.36 -0.88 14.30
N ARG A 26 -5.75 -2.15 14.34
CA ARG A 26 -5.35 -3.15 13.32
C ARG A 26 -5.80 -2.75 11.92
N VAL A 27 -7.04 -2.32 11.76
CA VAL A 27 -7.56 -1.89 10.45
C VAL A 27 -6.86 -0.64 9.92
N HIS A 28 -6.52 0.31 10.79
CA HIS A 28 -5.72 1.48 10.39
C HIS A 28 -4.31 1.07 9.96
N CYS A 29 -3.71 0.13 10.67
CA CYS A 29 -2.40 -0.42 10.31
C CYS A 29 -2.44 -1.08 8.93
N THR A 30 -3.46 -1.91 8.67
CA THR A 30 -3.67 -2.57 7.37
C THR A 30 -3.87 -1.55 6.24
N ARG A 31 -4.63 -0.47 6.51
CA ARG A 31 -4.85 0.63 5.55
C ARG A 31 -3.56 1.40 5.26
N LEU A 32 -2.81 1.75 6.29
CA LEU A 32 -1.54 2.47 6.15
C LEU A 32 -0.52 1.67 5.34
N ALA A 33 -0.32 0.41 5.71
CA ALA A 33 0.59 -0.48 4.99
C ALA A 33 0.14 -0.71 3.54
N GLY A 34 -1.16 -0.94 3.32
CA GLY A 34 -1.74 -1.11 2.00
C GLY A 34 -1.64 0.15 1.14
N GLY A 35 -1.85 1.35 1.71
CA GLY A 35 -1.66 2.61 0.99
C GLY A 35 -0.22 2.79 0.52
N LYS A 36 0.77 2.42 1.34
CA LYS A 36 2.18 2.42 0.94
C LYS A 36 2.47 1.42 -0.17
N ALA A 37 1.88 0.22 -0.11
CA ALA A 37 2.00 -0.79 -1.17
C ALA A 37 1.38 -0.29 -2.49
N ASP A 38 0.24 0.38 -2.42
CA ASP A 38 -0.43 1.00 -3.59
C ASP A 38 0.47 2.08 -4.22
N ILE A 39 1.08 2.96 -3.40
CA ILE A 39 2.02 3.99 -3.86
C ILE A 39 3.24 3.35 -4.51
N TRP A 40 3.82 2.31 -3.88
CA TRP A 40 4.95 1.58 -4.46
C TRP A 40 4.63 1.05 -5.86
N TRP A 41 3.42 0.53 -6.07
CA TRP A 41 2.96 0.04 -7.37
C TRP A 41 2.65 1.18 -8.35
N LEU A 42 2.01 2.25 -7.89
CA LEU A 42 1.70 3.45 -8.70
C LEU A 42 2.96 4.13 -9.24
N ARG A 43 4.07 4.13 -8.48
CA ARG A 43 5.35 4.67 -8.95
C ARG A 43 5.91 3.93 -10.18
N GLN A 44 5.41 2.75 -10.49
CA GLN A 44 5.77 1.95 -11.66
C GLN A 44 4.80 2.13 -12.84
N ASN A 45 3.79 2.98 -12.69
CA ASN A 45 2.86 3.30 -13.78
C ASN A 45 3.60 3.99 -14.93
N PRO A 46 3.32 3.62 -16.21
CA PRO A 46 3.98 4.24 -17.36
C PRO A 46 3.91 5.77 -17.40
N LYS A 47 2.79 6.39 -16.99
CA LYS A 47 2.68 7.85 -16.88
C LYS A 47 3.67 8.43 -15.88
N VAL A 48 3.87 7.76 -14.73
CA VAL A 48 4.81 8.20 -13.69
C VAL A 48 6.26 8.05 -14.17
N LEU A 49 6.57 6.93 -14.83
CA LEU A 49 7.91 6.68 -15.37
C LEU A 49 8.27 7.64 -16.50
N ALA A 50 7.28 8.12 -17.26
CA ALA A 50 7.44 9.04 -18.38
C ALA A 50 7.35 10.52 -18.01
N LEU A 51 7.27 10.87 -16.71
CA LEU A 51 7.20 12.27 -16.29
C LEU A 51 8.38 13.08 -16.85
N PRO A 52 8.11 14.22 -17.57
CA PRO A 52 9.13 14.98 -18.29
C PRO A 52 9.93 15.91 -17.37
N PHE A 53 10.64 15.34 -16.40
CA PHE A 53 11.47 16.12 -15.49
C PHE A 53 12.58 16.87 -16.21
N LYS A 54 12.87 18.08 -15.74
CA LYS A 54 14.08 18.81 -16.15
C LYS A 54 15.32 18.08 -15.65
N ASP A 55 16.40 18.12 -16.42
CA ASP A 55 17.69 17.51 -16.07
C ASP A 55 18.30 18.10 -14.79
N SER A 56 17.94 19.35 -14.45
CA SER A 56 18.41 20.03 -13.26
C SER A 56 17.77 19.56 -11.95
N ILE A 57 16.68 18.78 -12.02
CA ILE A 57 15.96 18.30 -10.83
C ILE A 57 16.74 17.19 -10.14
N ARG A 58 17.09 17.41 -8.89
CA ARG A 58 17.81 16.44 -8.06
C ARG A 58 16.88 15.30 -7.63
N ARG A 59 17.48 14.16 -7.35
CA ARG A 59 16.75 12.96 -6.96
C ARG A 59 15.76 13.16 -5.79
N PRO A 60 16.11 13.86 -4.68
CA PRO A 60 15.14 14.06 -3.59
C PRO A 60 13.93 14.87 -4.03
N ASP A 61 14.14 15.93 -4.80
CA ASP A 61 13.06 16.79 -5.31
C ASP A 61 12.18 16.04 -6.31
N ARG A 62 12.81 15.22 -7.17
CA ARG A 62 12.10 14.33 -8.09
C ARG A 62 11.23 13.31 -7.35
N ASP A 63 11.77 12.65 -6.32
CA ASP A 63 11.05 11.67 -5.54
C ASP A 63 9.84 12.29 -4.82
N ASN A 64 10.02 13.47 -4.21
CA ASN A 64 8.92 14.21 -3.58
C ASN A 64 7.85 14.65 -4.59
N THR A 65 8.27 15.15 -5.75
CA THR A 65 7.33 15.56 -6.81
C THR A 65 6.51 14.37 -7.31
N ILE A 66 7.11 13.18 -7.45
CA ILE A 66 6.39 11.95 -7.82
C ILE A 66 5.36 11.59 -6.75
N ASP A 67 5.71 11.67 -5.46
CA ASP A 67 4.78 11.34 -4.38
C ASP A 67 3.57 12.28 -4.38
N VAL A 68 3.77 13.57 -4.60
CA VAL A 68 2.69 14.55 -4.71
C VAL A 68 1.87 14.32 -5.99
N TYR A 69 2.52 14.07 -7.13
CA TYR A 69 1.83 13.79 -8.40
C TYR A 69 0.89 12.56 -8.32
N ILE A 70 1.30 11.53 -7.57
CA ILE A 70 0.49 10.32 -7.37
C ILE A 70 -0.64 10.55 -6.36
N SER A 71 -0.49 11.49 -5.44
CA SER A 71 -1.46 11.79 -4.37
C SER A 71 -2.74 12.45 -4.92
N ASP A 72 -3.68 12.73 -4.03
CA ASP A 72 -4.86 13.52 -4.36
C ASP A 72 -4.55 15.03 -4.42
N ASP A 73 -3.40 15.46 -3.88
CA ASP A 73 -2.92 16.85 -3.87
C ASP A 73 -2.00 17.17 -5.09
N TYR A 74 -2.17 16.44 -6.19
CA TYR A 74 -1.32 16.58 -7.39
C TYR A 74 -1.29 18.01 -7.97
N GLU A 75 -2.29 18.82 -7.70
CA GLU A 75 -2.34 20.23 -8.10
C GLU A 75 -1.18 21.03 -7.50
N ASP A 76 -0.66 20.64 -6.34
CA ASP A 76 0.49 21.30 -5.70
C ASP A 76 1.75 21.26 -6.58
N VAL A 77 1.83 20.35 -7.54
CA VAL A 77 2.96 20.26 -8.48
C VAL A 77 2.54 20.47 -9.94
N LEU A 78 1.25 20.48 -10.25
CA LEU A 78 0.72 20.68 -11.61
C LEU A 78 0.02 22.03 -11.83
N ALA A 79 -0.15 22.86 -10.79
CA ALA A 79 -0.73 24.18 -10.94
C ALA A 79 0.11 25.06 -11.89
N ASP A 80 -0.55 25.98 -12.61
CA ASP A 80 0.13 26.94 -13.47
C ASP A 80 1.05 27.85 -12.63
N GLY A 81 2.29 28.05 -13.09
CA GLY A 81 3.33 28.76 -12.35
C GLY A 81 4.10 27.86 -11.34
N VAL A 82 3.71 26.61 -11.18
CA VAL A 82 4.39 25.65 -10.28
C VAL A 82 5.03 24.52 -11.07
N TRP A 83 4.30 23.91 -12.01
CA TRP A 83 4.80 22.77 -12.79
C TRP A 83 6.10 23.07 -13.52
N GLU A 84 6.28 24.34 -13.96
CA GLU A 84 7.48 24.82 -14.65
C GLU A 84 8.75 24.70 -13.79
N ASN A 85 8.61 24.57 -12.48
CA ASN A 85 9.76 24.36 -11.59
C ASN A 85 10.34 22.95 -11.73
N PHE A 86 9.55 21.98 -12.16
CA PHE A 86 9.92 20.56 -12.14
C PHE A 86 10.03 19.95 -13.54
N PHE A 87 9.13 20.36 -14.46
CA PHE A 87 8.94 19.67 -15.72
C PHE A 87 9.31 20.53 -16.91
N THR A 88 9.65 19.89 -18.04
CA THR A 88 9.90 20.57 -19.33
C THR A 88 8.62 20.91 -20.07
N GLU A 89 7.54 20.16 -19.78
CA GLU A 89 6.18 20.40 -20.27
C GLU A 89 5.19 19.96 -19.19
N LYS A 90 3.97 20.51 -19.19
CA LYS A 90 2.96 20.19 -18.18
C LYS A 90 2.45 18.76 -18.37
N PRO A 91 2.69 17.84 -17.41
CA PRO A 91 2.15 16.50 -17.52
C PRO A 91 0.63 16.48 -17.28
N GLU A 92 -0.03 15.54 -17.93
CA GLU A 92 -1.41 15.21 -17.59
C GLU A 92 -1.49 14.55 -16.21
N PRO A 93 -2.50 14.88 -15.39
CA PRO A 93 -2.67 14.24 -14.09
C PRO A 93 -2.95 12.74 -14.24
N LEU A 94 -2.51 11.97 -13.25
CA LEU A 94 -2.91 10.58 -13.11
C LEU A 94 -4.30 10.53 -12.45
N THR A 95 -5.34 10.24 -13.22
CA THR A 95 -6.72 10.30 -12.73
C THR A 95 -7.00 9.21 -11.69
N ARG A 96 -8.03 9.40 -10.88
CA ARG A 96 -8.46 8.43 -9.88
C ARG A 96 -8.81 7.08 -10.52
N GLU A 97 -9.45 7.10 -11.67
CA GLU A 97 -9.81 5.89 -12.44
C GLU A 97 -8.56 5.17 -12.94
N GLU A 98 -7.57 5.90 -13.45
CA GLU A 98 -6.28 5.33 -13.88
C GLU A 98 -5.51 4.72 -12.70
N LYS A 99 -5.46 5.41 -11.56
CA LYS A 99 -4.86 4.88 -10.33
C LYS A 99 -5.52 3.57 -9.90
N LYS A 100 -6.86 3.57 -9.85
CA LYS A 100 -7.65 2.40 -9.45
C LYS A 100 -7.44 1.22 -10.40
N ALA A 101 -7.45 1.46 -11.70
CA ALA A 101 -7.22 0.44 -12.72
C ALA A 101 -5.80 -0.14 -12.64
N TRP A 102 -4.80 0.69 -12.35
CA TRP A 102 -3.42 0.23 -12.18
C TRP A 102 -3.25 -0.61 -10.91
N VAL A 103 -3.77 -0.15 -9.78
CA VAL A 103 -3.70 -0.89 -8.50
C VAL A 103 -4.43 -2.23 -8.60
N ALA A 104 -5.52 -2.32 -9.37
CA ALA A 104 -6.24 -3.57 -9.61
C ALA A 104 -5.40 -4.64 -10.32
N GLN A 105 -4.29 -4.28 -10.96
CA GLN A 105 -3.34 -5.21 -11.59
C GLN A 105 -2.30 -5.77 -10.63
N LEU A 106 -2.15 -5.17 -9.44
CA LEU A 106 -1.26 -5.67 -8.41
C LEU A 106 -1.76 -7.02 -7.89
N LYS A 107 -0.90 -8.02 -7.87
CA LYS A 107 -1.22 -9.39 -7.46
C LYS A 107 0.00 -10.09 -6.88
N ASP A 108 -0.19 -11.30 -6.38
CA ASP A 108 0.85 -12.12 -5.77
C ASP A 108 1.50 -11.43 -4.57
N VAL A 109 0.72 -10.66 -3.81
CA VAL A 109 1.17 -9.98 -2.60
C VAL A 109 0.91 -10.88 -1.39
N ALA A 110 1.89 -11.01 -0.52
CA ALA A 110 1.76 -11.62 0.79
C ALA A 110 1.62 -10.55 1.87
N LEU A 111 0.85 -10.86 2.91
CA LEU A 111 0.66 -9.98 4.06
C LEU A 111 1.01 -10.73 5.35
N GLY A 112 1.83 -10.12 6.18
CA GLY A 112 2.14 -10.58 7.53
C GLY A 112 1.60 -9.62 8.58
N SER A 113 1.05 -10.17 9.67
CA SER A 113 0.55 -9.41 10.80
C SER A 113 1.17 -9.91 12.11
N ASP A 114 1.53 -9.00 13.03
CA ASP A 114 2.12 -9.32 14.32
C ASP A 114 1.13 -9.95 15.32
N ALA A 115 -0.17 -9.89 15.03
CA ALA A 115 -1.23 -10.54 15.79
C ALA A 115 -2.42 -10.90 14.89
N PHE A 116 -3.51 -11.41 15.48
CA PHE A 116 -4.70 -11.78 14.73
C PHE A 116 -5.41 -10.57 14.09
N PHE A 117 -6.12 -10.82 13.02
CA PHE A 117 -7.09 -9.87 12.48
C PHE A 117 -8.42 -10.00 13.23
N PRO A 118 -8.95 -8.90 13.77
CA PRO A 118 -10.19 -8.95 14.54
C PRO A 118 -11.44 -9.14 13.68
N PHE A 119 -11.41 -8.67 12.42
CA PHE A 119 -12.56 -8.69 11.50
C PHE A 119 -12.12 -8.84 10.04
N GLY A 120 -13.05 -9.28 9.20
CA GLY A 120 -12.84 -9.46 7.76
C GLY A 120 -12.58 -8.16 6.98
N ASP A 121 -12.88 -6.98 7.54
CA ASP A 121 -12.58 -5.69 6.91
C ASP A 121 -11.08 -5.47 6.62
N ASN A 122 -10.21 -6.08 7.44
CA ASN A 122 -8.77 -6.12 7.19
C ASN A 122 -8.45 -6.91 5.91
N ILE A 123 -9.15 -8.03 5.70
CA ILE A 123 -8.99 -8.87 4.51
C ILE A 123 -9.52 -8.16 3.27
N GLU A 124 -10.70 -7.50 3.39
CA GLU A 124 -11.26 -6.66 2.32
C GLU A 124 -10.25 -5.58 1.87
N ARG A 125 -9.60 -4.91 2.84
CA ARG A 125 -8.58 -3.91 2.52
C ARG A 125 -7.35 -4.54 1.86
N ALA A 126 -6.88 -5.66 2.38
CA ALA A 126 -5.71 -6.36 1.86
C ALA A 126 -5.93 -6.84 0.42
N HIS A 127 -7.11 -7.38 0.14
CA HIS A 127 -7.50 -7.84 -1.20
C HIS A 127 -7.36 -6.72 -2.26
N ARG A 128 -7.74 -5.49 -1.93
CA ARG A 128 -7.65 -4.34 -2.87
C ARG A 128 -6.22 -4.02 -3.31
N SER A 129 -5.23 -4.39 -2.51
CA SER A 129 -3.80 -4.23 -2.81
C SER A 129 -3.14 -5.53 -3.29
N GLY A 130 -3.93 -6.45 -3.86
CA GLY A 130 -3.42 -7.65 -4.51
C GLY A 130 -2.96 -8.76 -3.58
N VAL A 131 -3.34 -8.74 -2.30
CA VAL A 131 -2.99 -9.79 -1.34
C VAL A 131 -3.71 -11.09 -1.69
N GLN A 132 -2.91 -12.15 -1.81
CA GLN A 132 -3.37 -13.52 -2.06
C GLN A 132 -2.90 -14.51 -1.00
N TYR A 133 -1.97 -14.10 -0.15
CA TYR A 133 -1.38 -14.91 0.92
C TYR A 133 -1.33 -14.12 2.22
N ILE A 134 -1.79 -14.71 3.32
CA ILE A 134 -1.80 -14.05 4.64
C ILE A 134 -1.15 -14.97 5.67
N ALA A 135 -0.29 -14.41 6.50
CA ALA A 135 0.24 -15.01 7.71
C ALA A 135 -0.16 -14.17 8.93
N GLN A 136 -0.90 -14.77 9.86
CA GLN A 136 -1.32 -14.13 11.10
C GLN A 136 -1.35 -15.14 12.25
N ALA A 137 -1.42 -14.63 13.50
CA ALA A 137 -1.39 -15.49 14.69
C ALA A 137 -2.62 -16.42 14.81
N GLY A 138 -3.79 -15.94 14.47
CA GLY A 138 -5.07 -16.59 14.80
C GLY A 138 -5.45 -16.36 16.27
N GLY A 139 -6.59 -16.92 16.71
CA GLY A 139 -7.07 -16.86 18.08
C GLY A 139 -8.03 -15.70 18.37
N SER A 140 -8.56 -15.05 17.35
CA SER A 140 -9.68 -14.12 17.49
C SER A 140 -10.99 -14.88 17.69
N ILE A 141 -11.90 -14.33 18.47
CA ILE A 141 -13.30 -14.82 18.56
C ILE A 141 -13.99 -14.78 17.19
N ARG A 142 -13.52 -13.92 16.28
CA ARG A 142 -14.07 -13.75 14.95
C ARG A 142 -13.18 -14.32 13.84
N ASP A 143 -12.38 -15.33 14.14
CA ASP A 143 -11.57 -16.05 13.13
C ASP A 143 -12.45 -16.65 12.03
N ASP A 144 -13.68 -17.07 12.35
CA ASP A 144 -14.69 -17.53 11.39
C ASP A 144 -14.98 -16.48 10.32
N ASN A 145 -15.24 -15.24 10.70
CA ASN A 145 -15.50 -14.14 9.78
C ASN A 145 -14.27 -13.80 8.91
N VAL A 146 -13.08 -13.89 9.48
CA VAL A 146 -11.83 -13.66 8.75
C VAL A 146 -11.58 -14.76 7.72
N ILE A 147 -11.82 -16.02 8.08
CA ILE A 147 -11.73 -17.19 7.18
C ILE A 147 -12.74 -17.05 6.03
N GLU A 148 -14.01 -16.78 6.34
CA GLU A 148 -15.07 -16.58 5.34
C GLU A 148 -14.70 -15.49 4.32
N THR A 149 -14.10 -14.39 4.79
CA THR A 149 -13.67 -13.30 3.90
C THR A 149 -12.49 -13.73 3.02
N CYS A 150 -11.54 -14.49 3.56
CA CYS A 150 -10.46 -15.07 2.76
C CYS A 150 -11.01 -16.03 1.68
N ASP A 151 -11.95 -16.89 2.04
CA ASP A 151 -12.58 -17.84 1.11
C ASP A 151 -13.33 -17.12 -0.02
N LYS A 152 -14.03 -16.03 0.31
CA LYS A 152 -14.70 -15.16 -0.68
C LYS A 152 -13.76 -14.68 -1.79
N TYR A 153 -12.51 -14.42 -1.49
CA TYR A 153 -11.52 -13.89 -2.42
C TYR A 153 -10.48 -14.92 -2.87
N GLY A 154 -10.59 -16.17 -2.43
CA GLY A 154 -9.61 -17.21 -2.73
C GLY A 154 -8.22 -16.93 -2.15
N ILE A 155 -8.15 -16.23 -1.00
CA ILE A 155 -6.91 -15.91 -0.30
C ILE A 155 -6.49 -17.09 0.57
N ALA A 156 -5.25 -17.56 0.39
CA ALA A 156 -4.65 -18.55 1.28
C ALA A 156 -4.17 -17.89 2.56
N MET A 157 -4.62 -18.39 3.73
CA MET A 157 -4.24 -17.85 5.02
C MET A 157 -3.67 -18.93 5.93
N ALA A 158 -2.54 -18.62 6.57
CA ALA A 158 -1.93 -19.46 7.58
C ALA A 158 -2.11 -18.85 8.98
N PHE A 159 -2.58 -19.65 9.93
CA PHE A 159 -2.49 -19.35 11.35
C PHE A 159 -1.15 -19.83 11.89
N THR A 160 -0.28 -18.91 12.24
CA THR A 160 1.07 -19.20 12.66
C THR A 160 1.14 -19.66 14.13
N GLY A 161 0.11 -19.36 14.92
CA GLY A 161 0.14 -19.54 16.38
C GLY A 161 1.15 -18.65 17.09
N LEU A 162 1.81 -17.77 16.36
CA LEU A 162 2.88 -16.92 16.86
C LEU A 162 2.40 -15.48 17.01
N ARG A 163 2.15 -15.08 18.25
CA ARG A 163 1.77 -13.72 18.61
C ARG A 163 3.01 -12.88 18.90
N LEU A 164 3.26 -11.87 18.08
CA LEU A 164 4.40 -10.96 18.22
C LEU A 164 3.98 -9.56 18.73
N PHE A 165 2.74 -9.45 19.18
CA PHE A 165 2.15 -8.21 19.67
C PHE A 165 2.87 -7.68 20.92
N HIS A 166 3.36 -6.43 20.87
CA HIS A 166 4.01 -5.74 21.98
C HIS A 166 4.04 -4.22 21.77
N HIS A 167 4.14 -3.53 22.85
CA HIS A 167 4.32 -2.08 22.85
C HIS A 167 5.64 -1.69 23.51
#